data_d2898e674265c99f41921cadd7040b4f
#
_entry.id   d2898e674265c99f41921cadd7040b4f
#
_cell.length_a   1.000
_cell.length_b   1.000
_cell.length_c   1.000
_cell.angle_alpha   90.00
_cell.angle_beta   90.00
_cell.angle_gamma   90.00
#
_symmetry.space_group_name_H-M   'P 1'
#
loop_
_entity.id
_entity.type
_entity.pdbx_description
1 polymer ?
#
loop_
_entity_poly.entity_id
_entity_poly.type
_entity_poly.pdbx_seq_one_letter_code
_entity_poly.pdbx_strand_id
1 'polypeptide(L)'
;MRIGCEKIRWTIAYMIAAFLFVAGEMPISAYAAETEKQNAVTEDKILEMSSDSKSLNKGDTVDVKFAIHNTETFGFFGYLNYDTDVFETLDAGNILPSDFVPEDETNQGNWRSSYSPSAKSIGAYWENSTKPVIMPDKTQGVVLTVRLVVKKSVDTTKISLEHPIVYKTNRNTDVENYPSGLTITLKNSKIKKLTLTTKDVTASGTMVEVPVSCSLNEGVISLDLLVEFDKTKLSFQSVSIESNLKNVLSVESYSTESGGNNVITHMKASQEIKNIGGLFVVHFTTVKPSGATQTSATLTDTVKLSLINIKDQAESAFEASRVSSTVTVKFVSEMMGDINGNKKIDLVDALYIVQYYNKVRYFTEEQKTVADVNKNGTVDLVDALLLMQYYNGVIKSFP
;
A
#
# COMPACT_ATOMS: atom_id res chain seq x y z
N MET A 1 43.64 43.61 9.00
CA MET A 1 44.02 42.25 8.69
C MET A 1 43.11 41.29 9.46
N ARG A 2 41.95 41.02 8.86
CA ARG A 2 40.90 40.10 9.41
C ARG A 2 40.51 39.18 8.28
N ILE A 3 41.25 38.11 8.07
CA ILE A 3 40.90 37.00 7.21
C ILE A 3 41.50 35.76 7.90
N GLY A 4 40.65 34.87 8.43
CA GLY A 4 41.17 33.61 8.92
C GLY A 4 40.33 32.81 9.89
N CYS A 5 39.03 33.05 10.06
CA CYS A 5 38.23 32.26 11.02
C CYS A 5 37.09 31.45 10.40
N GLU A 6 36.74 31.65 9.14
CA GLU A 6 35.63 30.89 8.51
C GLU A 6 36.08 29.60 7.78
N LYS A 7 37.34 29.50 7.37
CA LYS A 7 37.85 28.29 6.70
C LYS A 7 38.13 27.11 7.62
N ILE A 8 38.24 27.32 8.92
CA ILE A 8 38.53 26.25 9.90
C ILE A 8 37.26 25.52 10.35
N ARG A 9 36.10 26.17 10.25
CA ARG A 9 34.81 25.54 10.62
C ARG A 9 34.31 24.50 9.61
N TRP A 10 34.65 24.65 8.34
CA TRP A 10 34.20 23.68 7.29
C TRP A 10 35.11 22.47 7.20
N THR A 11 36.36 22.55 7.62
CA THR A 11 37.33 21.45 7.56
C THR A 11 37.10 20.43 8.69
N ILE A 12 36.54 20.85 9.82
CA ILE A 12 36.19 19.96 10.94
C ILE A 12 34.89 19.20 10.67
N ALA A 13 33.92 19.81 9.97
CA ALA A 13 32.68 19.13 9.58
C ALA A 13 32.90 18.00 8.55
N TYR A 14 33.89 18.14 7.66
CA TYR A 14 34.23 17.11 6.67
C TYR A 14 35.06 15.96 7.22
N MET A 15 35.82 16.16 8.30
CA MET A 15 36.60 15.07 8.92
C MET A 15 35.79 14.18 9.86
N ILE A 16 34.64 14.63 10.35
CA ILE A 16 33.74 13.79 11.17
C ILE A 16 32.87 12.90 10.28
N ALA A 17 32.60 13.28 9.04
CA ALA A 17 31.84 12.45 8.09
C ALA A 17 32.67 11.33 7.42
N ALA A 18 34.00 11.42 7.46
CA ALA A 18 34.89 10.43 6.83
C ALA A 18 35.38 9.31 7.78
N PHE A 19 35.09 9.39 9.09
CA PHE A 19 35.55 8.38 10.09
C PHE A 19 34.49 7.37 10.49
N LEU A 20 33.29 7.41 9.91
CA LEU A 20 32.18 6.49 10.18
C LEU A 20 31.98 5.40 9.13
N PHE A 21 32.95 5.20 8.20
CA PHE A 21 32.81 4.22 7.11
C PHE A 21 33.76 3.00 7.21
N VAL A 22 34.44 2.80 8.31
CA VAL A 22 35.27 1.59 8.52
C VAL A 22 35.10 1.11 9.96
N ALA A 23 34.01 0.48 10.27
CA ALA A 23 33.93 -0.54 11.33
C ALA A 23 32.60 -1.29 11.24
N GLY A 24 32.68 -2.54 10.78
CA GLY A 24 31.94 -3.71 11.26
C GLY A 24 30.44 -3.66 11.40
N GLU A 25 29.80 -4.49 10.61
CA GLU A 25 28.43 -4.97 10.76
C GLU A 25 27.91 -4.93 12.22
N MET A 26 27.04 -3.97 12.52
CA MET A 26 26.16 -4.07 13.69
C MET A 26 24.80 -4.60 13.22
N PRO A 27 24.21 -5.56 13.95
CA PRO A 27 22.93 -6.13 13.59
C PRO A 27 21.81 -5.08 13.68
N ILE A 28 20.96 -5.05 12.66
CA ILE A 28 19.77 -4.17 12.53
C ILE A 28 18.67 -4.63 13.53
N SER A 29 18.98 -4.75 14.80
CA SER A 29 17.99 -5.12 15.81
C SER A 29 17.90 -4.15 17.00
N ALA A 30 18.54 -2.98 16.94
CA ALA A 30 18.54 -2.01 18.02
C ALA A 30 18.04 -0.60 17.64
N TYR A 31 17.19 -0.47 16.59
CA TYR A 31 16.38 0.74 16.37
C TYR A 31 14.94 0.46 16.76
N ALA A 32 14.79 0.06 18.03
CA ALA A 32 13.47 -0.04 18.64
C ALA A 32 13.20 1.25 19.41
N ALA A 33 12.14 1.94 18.96
CA ALA A 33 11.34 2.85 19.76
C ALA A 33 12.03 4.12 20.29
N GLU A 34 12.49 5.00 19.41
CA GLU A 34 12.25 6.42 19.69
C GLU A 34 10.78 6.70 19.47
N THR A 35 10.08 6.91 20.58
CA THR A 35 8.70 7.38 20.61
C THR A 35 8.72 8.80 20.03
N GLU A 36 8.55 8.94 18.70
CA GLU A 36 8.30 10.26 18.12
C GLU A 36 7.01 10.78 18.74
N LYS A 37 7.15 11.63 19.75
CA LYS A 37 6.08 12.52 20.15
C LYS A 37 5.76 13.36 18.93
N GLN A 38 4.54 13.23 18.40
CA GLN A 38 4.06 14.06 17.30
C GLN A 38 3.76 15.45 17.86
N ASN A 39 4.80 16.24 18.05
CA ASN A 39 4.72 17.57 18.64
C ASN A 39 5.11 18.61 17.58
N ALA A 40 4.28 19.64 17.40
CA ALA A 40 4.70 20.88 16.78
C ALA A 40 5.34 21.75 17.85
N VAL A 41 6.60 21.48 18.22
CA VAL A 41 7.35 22.30 19.17
C VAL A 41 8.37 23.13 18.40
N THR A 42 8.24 24.46 18.48
CA THR A 42 9.36 25.38 18.24
C THR A 42 9.82 25.85 19.61
N GLU A 43 11.13 25.83 19.87
CA GLU A 43 11.77 25.96 21.19
C GLU A 43 11.40 27.20 22.05
N ASP A 44 10.69 28.18 21.48
CA ASP A 44 10.33 29.44 22.15
C ASP A 44 8.82 29.73 22.19
N LYS A 45 7.96 28.78 21.84
CA LYS A 45 6.52 29.02 21.86
C LYS A 45 5.89 28.68 23.18
N ILE A 46 5.15 29.64 23.74
CA ILE A 46 4.42 29.47 25.00
C ILE A 46 3.12 28.66 24.83
N LEU A 47 2.63 28.47 23.60
CA LEU A 47 1.46 27.64 23.29
C LEU A 47 1.91 26.41 22.47
N GLU A 48 1.53 25.25 22.95
CA GLU A 48 1.81 23.95 22.31
C GLU A 48 0.50 23.26 21.93
N MET A 49 0.50 22.59 20.78
CA MET A 49 -0.55 21.66 20.36
C MET A 49 0.07 20.27 20.15
N SER A 50 -0.49 19.26 20.82
CA SER A 50 0.04 17.89 20.80
C SER A 50 -1.06 16.84 20.79
N SER A 51 -0.71 15.60 20.44
CA SER A 51 -1.57 14.43 20.57
C SER A 51 -0.75 13.18 20.88
N ASP A 52 -1.25 12.34 21.77
CA ASP A 52 -0.66 11.05 22.10
C ASP A 52 -1.28 9.91 21.27
N SER A 53 -2.25 10.21 20.41
CA SER A 53 -2.99 9.21 19.63
C SER A 53 -2.10 8.57 18.57
N LYS A 54 -2.09 7.23 18.54
CA LYS A 54 -1.28 6.41 17.63
C LYS A 54 -2.12 5.60 16.66
N SER A 55 -3.41 5.82 16.63
CA SER A 55 -4.35 5.09 15.77
C SER A 55 -5.33 6.04 15.11
N LEU A 56 -5.56 5.83 13.81
CA LEU A 56 -6.48 6.59 12.97
C LEU A 56 -7.44 5.63 12.25
N ASN A 57 -7.84 4.56 12.91
CA ASN A 57 -8.85 3.65 12.41
C ASN A 57 -10.26 4.15 12.76
N LYS A 58 -11.24 3.85 11.93
CA LYS A 58 -12.64 4.24 12.16
C LYS A 58 -13.13 3.82 13.56
N GLY A 59 -13.74 4.76 14.27
CA GLY A 59 -14.21 4.57 15.64
C GLY A 59 -13.18 4.91 16.72
N ASP A 60 -11.90 5.12 16.36
CA ASP A 60 -10.90 5.57 17.31
C ASP A 60 -11.11 7.03 17.70
N THR A 61 -10.59 7.41 18.86
CA THR A 61 -10.58 8.78 19.34
C THR A 61 -9.18 9.37 19.31
N VAL A 62 -9.10 10.63 18.95
CA VAL A 62 -7.88 11.43 18.92
C VAL A 62 -8.03 12.62 19.86
N ASP A 63 -7.28 12.60 20.95
CA ASP A 63 -7.25 13.71 21.89
C ASP A 63 -6.15 14.69 21.49
N VAL A 64 -6.56 15.89 21.06
CA VAL A 64 -5.68 17.01 20.75
C VAL A 64 -5.61 17.91 21.96
N LYS A 65 -4.42 18.03 22.53
CA LYS A 65 -4.14 18.78 23.76
C LYS A 65 -3.55 20.14 23.42
N PHE A 66 -4.04 21.18 24.09
CA PHE A 66 -3.52 22.53 24.02
C PHE A 66 -2.92 22.89 25.37
N ALA A 67 -1.65 23.23 25.42
CA ALA A 67 -0.91 23.54 26.60
C ALA A 67 -0.29 24.93 26.50
N ILE A 68 -0.29 25.66 27.60
CA ILE A 68 0.39 26.95 27.75
C ILE A 68 1.51 26.76 28.76
N HIS A 69 2.68 27.36 28.49
CA HIS A 69 3.87 27.18 29.30
C HIS A 69 4.56 28.49 29.60
N ASN A 70 5.29 28.56 30.74
CA ASN A 70 6.26 29.61 31.08
C ASN A 70 5.75 31.04 30.89
N THR A 71 4.48 31.30 31.20
CA THR A 71 3.90 32.64 31.09
C THR A 71 2.76 32.84 32.06
N GLU A 72 2.43 34.12 32.35
CA GLU A 72 1.15 34.47 32.92
C GLU A 72 0.11 34.65 31.83
N THR A 73 -1.08 34.08 32.01
CA THR A 73 -2.11 34.11 30.96
C THR A 73 -3.53 34.16 31.52
N PHE A 74 -4.43 34.73 30.76
CA PHE A 74 -5.89 34.62 30.95
C PHE A 74 -6.48 33.53 30.03
N GLY A 75 -5.70 32.97 29.08
CA GLY A 75 -6.15 31.95 28.19
C GLY A 75 -5.66 32.09 26.77
N PHE A 76 -6.20 31.29 25.87
CA PHE A 76 -5.91 31.35 24.46
C PHE A 76 -7.17 31.24 23.61
N PHE A 77 -7.06 31.65 22.37
CA PHE A 77 -8.09 31.53 21.35
C PHE A 77 -7.42 31.18 19.99
N GLY A 78 -8.14 30.48 19.11
CA GLY A 78 -7.71 30.21 17.75
C GLY A 78 -8.78 29.51 16.92
N TYR A 79 -8.49 29.27 15.64
CA TYR A 79 -9.38 28.58 14.70
C TYR A 79 -8.88 27.16 14.47
N LEU A 80 -9.65 26.16 14.89
CA LEU A 80 -9.29 24.76 14.74
C LEU A 80 -9.70 24.27 13.34
N ASN A 81 -8.72 23.79 12.58
CA ASN A 81 -8.93 23.22 11.27
C ASN A 81 -8.52 21.75 11.28
N TYR A 82 -9.41 20.88 10.80
CA TYR A 82 -9.23 19.44 10.69
C TYR A 82 -10.02 18.91 9.48
N ASP A 83 -9.62 17.75 8.97
CA ASP A 83 -10.27 17.11 7.83
C ASP A 83 -11.62 16.50 8.24
N THR A 84 -12.71 17.11 7.76
CA THR A 84 -14.08 16.65 8.03
C THR A 84 -14.47 15.39 7.28
N ASP A 85 -13.64 14.90 6.32
CA ASP A 85 -13.80 13.58 5.70
C ASP A 85 -13.19 12.48 6.55
N VAL A 86 -12.23 12.82 7.38
CA VAL A 86 -11.54 11.89 8.30
C VAL A 86 -12.20 11.84 9.67
N PHE A 87 -12.61 13.00 10.20
CA PHE A 87 -13.18 13.12 11.54
C PHE A 87 -14.66 13.47 11.52
N GLU A 88 -15.36 13.08 12.55
CA GLU A 88 -16.72 13.54 12.80
C GLU A 88 -16.76 15.03 13.11
N THR A 89 -17.91 15.66 12.88
CA THR A 89 -18.09 17.07 13.21
C THR A 89 -18.07 17.25 14.72
N LEU A 90 -17.27 18.21 15.20
CA LEU A 90 -17.18 18.55 16.62
C LEU A 90 -18.50 19.14 17.14
N ASP A 91 -18.83 18.78 18.37
CA ASP A 91 -19.84 19.42 19.18
C ASP A 91 -19.26 19.86 20.55
N ALA A 92 -20.09 20.41 21.40
CA ALA A 92 -19.65 20.89 22.71
C ALA A 92 -19.16 19.75 23.64
N GLY A 93 -19.64 18.52 23.45
CA GLY A 93 -19.24 17.35 24.24
C GLY A 93 -17.83 16.84 23.91
N ASN A 94 -17.30 17.23 22.74
CA ASN A 94 -15.94 16.91 22.33
C ASN A 94 -14.87 17.85 22.92
N ILE A 95 -15.30 18.94 23.56
CA ILE A 95 -14.42 19.96 24.15
C ILE A 95 -14.30 19.70 25.65
N LEU A 96 -13.17 19.16 26.04
CA LEU A 96 -12.89 18.77 27.42
C LEU A 96 -12.06 19.87 28.09
N PRO A 97 -12.57 20.51 29.15
CA PRO A 97 -11.81 21.50 29.92
C PRO A 97 -10.64 20.83 30.62
N SER A 98 -9.68 21.63 31.05
CA SER A 98 -8.52 21.16 31.79
C SER A 98 -8.88 20.88 33.27
N ASP A 99 -8.24 19.83 33.80
CA ASP A 99 -8.18 19.56 35.23
C ASP A 99 -6.96 20.26 35.89
N PHE A 100 -6.20 21.05 35.12
CA PHE A 100 -5.03 21.75 35.64
C PHE A 100 -5.46 22.83 36.65
N VAL A 101 -4.92 22.72 37.84
CA VAL A 101 -5.09 23.70 38.92
C VAL A 101 -3.74 24.39 39.19
N PRO A 102 -3.66 25.71 39.12
CA PRO A 102 -2.44 26.43 39.44
C PRO A 102 -1.97 26.18 40.89
N GLU A 103 -0.67 26.18 41.11
CA GLU A 103 -0.10 26.03 42.46
C GLU A 103 -0.29 27.23 43.34
N ASP A 104 -0.71 28.36 42.78
CA ASP A 104 -0.96 29.62 43.55
C ASP A 104 -2.30 29.52 44.30
N GLU A 105 -2.25 29.29 45.58
CA GLU A 105 -3.42 29.20 46.47
C GLU A 105 -4.31 30.48 46.47
N THR A 106 -3.77 31.60 46.00
CA THR A 106 -4.52 32.87 45.92
C THR A 106 -5.35 33.00 44.63
N ASN A 107 -5.10 32.17 43.67
CA ASN A 107 -5.72 32.21 42.36
C ASN A 107 -6.82 31.14 42.23
N GLN A 108 -7.94 31.40 42.90
CA GLN A 108 -9.11 30.51 42.85
C GLN A 108 -9.90 30.73 41.58
N GLY A 109 -10.01 29.73 40.74
CA GLY A 109 -10.77 29.75 39.49
C GLY A 109 -10.71 28.41 38.79
N ASN A 110 -11.35 28.33 37.67
CA ASN A 110 -11.35 27.13 36.79
C ASN A 110 -11.12 27.53 35.33
N TRP A 111 -10.55 26.64 34.57
CA TRP A 111 -10.53 26.79 33.14
C TRP A 111 -11.94 26.61 32.55
N ARG A 112 -12.33 27.55 31.66
CA ARG A 112 -13.55 27.44 30.87
C ARG A 112 -13.19 27.23 29.43
N SER A 113 -13.84 26.28 28.78
CA SER A 113 -13.73 26.08 27.36
C SER A 113 -14.65 26.98 26.56
N SER A 114 -14.20 27.40 25.40
CA SER A 114 -14.99 28.17 24.44
C SER A 114 -14.92 27.40 23.09
N TYR A 115 -16.09 27.14 22.49
CA TYR A 115 -16.20 26.54 21.19
C TYR A 115 -17.35 27.14 20.39
N SER A 116 -17.07 27.51 19.15
CA SER A 116 -18.08 27.99 18.20
C SER A 116 -18.02 27.15 16.91
N PRO A 117 -18.98 26.25 16.65
CA PRO A 117 -19.00 25.40 15.45
C PRO A 117 -19.04 26.23 14.17
N SER A 118 -19.83 27.32 14.13
CA SER A 118 -19.98 28.17 12.95
C SER A 118 -18.72 28.91 12.56
N ALA A 119 -17.93 29.33 13.54
CA ALA A 119 -16.67 30.02 13.33
C ALA A 119 -15.47 29.09 13.31
N LYS A 120 -15.64 27.79 13.62
CA LYS A 120 -14.56 26.81 13.85
C LYS A 120 -13.54 27.30 14.89
N SER A 121 -13.96 28.13 15.85
CA SER A 121 -13.08 28.72 16.85
C SER A 121 -13.14 27.96 18.17
N ILE A 122 -11.97 27.81 18.78
CA ILE A 122 -11.81 27.20 20.10
C ILE A 122 -10.95 28.08 20.99
N GLY A 123 -11.09 27.88 22.27
CA GLY A 123 -10.22 28.54 23.26
C GLY A 123 -10.48 28.05 24.66
N ALA A 124 -9.59 28.42 25.55
CA ALA A 124 -9.76 28.25 26.97
C ALA A 124 -9.42 29.57 27.68
N TYR A 125 -10.16 29.90 28.71
CA TYR A 125 -9.90 31.08 29.51
C TYR A 125 -10.03 30.78 31.01
N TRP A 126 -9.24 31.50 31.79
CA TRP A 126 -9.28 31.41 33.23
C TRP A 126 -10.46 32.23 33.78
N GLU A 127 -11.29 31.62 34.60
CA GLU A 127 -12.54 32.25 35.08
C GLU A 127 -12.33 33.48 35.98
N ASN A 128 -11.20 33.53 36.70
CA ASN A 128 -10.85 34.68 37.51
C ASN A 128 -10.28 35.81 36.61
N SER A 129 -11.15 36.75 36.24
CA SER A 129 -10.80 37.85 35.32
C SER A 129 -9.91 38.93 35.91
N THR A 130 -9.58 38.90 37.21
CA THR A 130 -8.81 39.96 37.89
C THR A 130 -7.31 39.71 37.91
N LYS A 131 -6.89 38.45 37.82
CA LYS A 131 -5.48 38.06 37.82
C LYS A 131 -5.22 36.96 36.75
N PRO A 132 -4.10 37.04 36.01
CA PRO A 132 -3.71 35.97 35.15
C PRO A 132 -3.28 34.74 35.96
N VAL A 133 -3.32 33.56 35.34
CA VAL A 133 -2.78 32.33 35.90
C VAL A 133 -1.31 32.18 35.49
N ILE A 134 -0.46 31.79 36.43
CA ILE A 134 0.94 31.47 36.19
C ILE A 134 1.02 30.03 35.68
N MET A 135 1.50 29.87 34.46
CA MET A 135 1.63 28.56 33.82
C MET A 135 3.00 27.91 34.11
N PRO A 136 3.03 26.63 34.48
CA PRO A 136 4.26 25.94 34.84
C PRO A 136 5.19 25.73 33.65
N ASP A 137 6.39 25.21 33.92
CA ASP A 137 7.30 24.74 32.91
C ASP A 137 6.72 23.50 32.15
N LYS A 138 7.14 23.29 30.95
CA LYS A 138 6.74 22.46 29.80
C LYS A 138 5.93 21.15 30.00
N THR A 139 5.60 20.68 31.18
CA THR A 139 5.03 19.31 31.33
C THR A 139 3.59 19.22 31.82
N GLN A 140 2.99 20.28 32.33
CA GLN A 140 1.68 20.20 33.00
C GLN A 140 0.63 21.26 32.59
N GLY A 141 0.91 22.11 31.64
CA GLY A 141 0.07 23.27 31.31
C GLY A 141 -1.07 22.98 30.31
N VAL A 142 -1.65 21.77 30.27
CA VAL A 142 -2.79 21.48 29.38
C VAL A 142 -4.02 22.21 29.85
N VAL A 143 -4.49 23.19 29.07
CA VAL A 143 -5.64 24.05 29.38
C VAL A 143 -6.92 23.64 28.67
N LEU A 144 -6.80 22.81 27.61
CA LEU A 144 -7.93 22.33 26.83
C LEU A 144 -7.55 21.03 26.11
N THR A 145 -8.50 20.11 26.01
CA THR A 145 -8.40 18.93 25.14
C THR A 145 -9.59 18.88 24.21
N VAL A 146 -9.32 18.65 22.91
CA VAL A 146 -10.35 18.42 21.89
C VAL A 146 -10.31 16.94 21.52
N ARG A 147 -11.43 16.23 21.67
CA ARG A 147 -11.61 14.83 21.30
C ARG A 147 -12.24 14.72 19.95
N LEU A 148 -11.48 14.26 18.96
CA LEU A 148 -11.94 13.98 17.61
C LEU A 148 -12.24 12.49 17.47
N VAL A 149 -13.36 12.13 16.82
CA VAL A 149 -13.72 10.75 16.51
C VAL A 149 -13.40 10.48 15.03
N VAL A 150 -12.64 9.43 14.76
CA VAL A 150 -12.27 9.04 13.40
C VAL A 150 -13.46 8.38 12.72
N LYS A 151 -14.02 8.97 11.66
CA LYS A 151 -15.12 8.40 10.88
C LYS A 151 -14.64 7.58 9.68
N LYS A 152 -13.39 7.79 9.24
CA LYS A 152 -12.77 7.09 8.13
C LYS A 152 -11.30 6.79 8.45
N SER A 153 -10.89 5.53 8.34
CA SER A 153 -9.50 5.11 8.54
C SER A 153 -8.58 5.76 7.51
N VAL A 154 -7.46 6.31 7.97
CA VAL A 154 -6.42 6.94 7.13
C VAL A 154 -5.02 6.63 7.65
N ASP A 155 -4.03 6.71 6.78
CA ASP A 155 -2.62 6.53 7.15
C ASP A 155 -2.07 7.78 7.85
N THR A 156 -2.48 8.94 7.39
CA THR A 156 -2.02 10.22 7.92
C THR A 156 -3.11 11.29 7.76
N THR A 157 -3.11 12.25 8.70
CA THR A 157 -3.94 13.45 8.61
C THR A 157 -3.25 14.61 9.32
N LYS A 158 -3.74 15.83 9.08
CA LYS A 158 -3.23 17.05 9.73
C LYS A 158 -4.32 17.73 10.48
N ILE A 159 -3.95 18.32 11.62
CA ILE A 159 -4.80 19.19 12.42
C ILE A 159 -4.02 20.47 12.63
N SER A 160 -4.65 21.63 12.43
CA SER A 160 -4.02 22.93 12.66
C SER A 160 -4.89 23.84 13.54
N LEU A 161 -4.21 24.67 14.29
CA LEU A 161 -4.79 25.83 14.98
C LEU A 161 -4.30 27.07 14.25
N GLU A 162 -5.20 27.75 13.57
CA GLU A 162 -4.89 28.94 12.80
C GLU A 162 -5.09 30.22 13.64
N HIS A 163 -4.21 31.20 13.45
CA HIS A 163 -4.22 32.50 14.15
C HIS A 163 -4.39 32.38 15.66
N PRO A 164 -3.65 31.49 16.36
CA PRO A 164 -3.77 31.41 17.80
C PRO A 164 -3.22 32.65 18.49
N ILE A 165 -3.89 33.03 19.56
CA ILE A 165 -3.57 34.18 20.41
C ILE A 165 -3.54 33.72 21.86
N VAL A 166 -2.51 34.06 22.59
CA VAL A 166 -2.44 33.89 24.05
C VAL A 166 -2.62 35.27 24.71
N TYR A 167 -3.60 35.38 25.62
CA TYR A 167 -3.93 36.60 26.32
C TYR A 167 -3.11 36.75 27.60
N LYS A 168 -2.26 37.76 27.68
CA LYS A 168 -1.42 38.08 28.85
C LYS A 168 -2.08 39.06 29.81
N THR A 169 -3.04 39.83 29.33
CA THR A 169 -3.86 40.75 30.14
C THR A 169 -5.34 40.52 29.85
N ASN A 170 -6.20 40.92 30.83
CA ASN A 170 -7.65 40.80 30.69
C ASN A 170 -8.27 41.81 29.68
N ARG A 171 -7.47 42.74 29.14
CA ARG A 171 -7.93 43.77 28.18
C ARG A 171 -7.59 43.45 26.74
N ASN A 172 -7.07 42.29 26.45
CA ASN A 172 -6.61 41.87 25.09
C ASN A 172 -5.61 42.82 24.45
N THR A 173 -4.88 43.63 25.21
CA THR A 173 -3.90 44.60 24.72
C THR A 173 -2.47 44.07 24.75
N ASP A 174 -2.24 43.06 25.55
CA ASP A 174 -0.97 42.35 25.63
C ASP A 174 -1.22 40.88 25.26
N VAL A 175 -0.91 40.55 24.00
CA VAL A 175 -1.18 39.24 23.40
C VAL A 175 0.05 38.72 22.68
N GLU A 176 0.23 37.44 22.70
CA GLU A 176 1.21 36.77 21.83
C GLU A 176 0.50 36.12 20.65
N ASN A 177 0.83 36.56 19.45
CA ASN A 177 0.27 36.07 18.19
C ASN A 177 1.17 35.09 17.53
N TYR A 178 0.59 34.04 16.91
CA TYR A 178 1.25 33.03 16.14
C TYR A 178 0.78 33.08 14.68
N PRO A 179 1.33 33.96 13.83
CA PRO A 179 0.86 34.19 12.46
C PRO A 179 0.91 32.92 11.59
N SER A 180 1.89 32.07 11.83
CA SER A 180 2.03 30.78 11.11
C SER A 180 1.10 29.68 11.62
N GLY A 181 0.38 29.93 12.71
CA GLY A 181 -0.43 28.92 13.41
C GLY A 181 0.40 27.79 14.02
N LEU A 182 -0.31 26.75 14.49
CA LEU A 182 0.28 25.50 14.98
C LEU A 182 -0.28 24.35 14.17
N THR A 183 0.55 23.38 13.80
CA THR A 183 0.12 22.20 13.03
C THR A 183 0.75 20.95 13.60
N ILE A 184 -0.05 19.91 13.77
CA ILE A 184 0.41 18.55 14.05
C ILE A 184 0.06 17.65 12.87
N THR A 185 0.95 16.70 12.57
CA THR A 185 0.68 15.63 11.63
C THR A 185 0.54 14.34 12.41
N LEU A 186 -0.63 13.73 12.31
CA LEU A 186 -0.91 12.45 12.93
C LEU A 186 -0.60 11.33 11.94
N LYS A 187 0.06 10.28 12.42
CA LYS A 187 0.35 9.07 11.65
C LYS A 187 -0.28 7.87 12.33
N ASN A 188 -0.94 7.03 11.53
CA ASN A 188 -1.51 5.79 12.03
C ASN A 188 -0.40 4.74 12.22
N SER A 189 -0.05 4.44 13.45
CA SER A 189 0.93 3.40 13.79
C SER A 189 0.33 1.99 13.84
N LYS A 190 -0.99 1.87 13.71
CA LYS A 190 -1.73 0.60 13.70
C LYS A 190 -2.22 0.22 12.31
N ILE A 191 -1.46 0.56 11.28
CA ILE A 191 -1.75 0.13 9.91
C ILE A 191 -1.51 -1.38 9.83
N LYS A 192 -2.52 -2.10 9.38
CA LYS A 192 -2.42 -3.52 9.09
C LYS A 192 -1.67 -3.76 7.79
N LYS A 193 -0.85 -4.81 7.73
CA LYS A 193 -0.02 -5.10 6.56
C LYS A 193 -0.37 -6.46 5.97
N LEU A 194 -0.62 -6.47 4.67
CA LEU A 194 -0.70 -7.71 3.90
C LEU A 194 0.53 -7.82 3.00
N THR A 195 1.12 -9.00 2.96
CA THR A 195 2.31 -9.25 2.16
C THR A 195 1.95 -10.09 0.95
N LEU A 196 2.29 -9.58 -0.24
CA LEU A 196 2.35 -10.36 -1.47
C LEU A 196 3.76 -10.82 -1.73
N THR A 197 3.90 -11.99 -2.31
CA THR A 197 5.15 -12.47 -2.91
C THR A 197 4.84 -13.17 -4.22
N THR A 198 5.73 -13.06 -5.19
CA THR A 198 5.66 -13.76 -6.47
C THR A 198 7.06 -14.13 -6.92
N LYS A 199 7.17 -14.90 -7.98
CA LYS A 199 8.45 -15.29 -8.61
C LYS A 199 8.37 -15.14 -10.11
N ASP A 200 9.51 -15.03 -10.75
CA ASP A 200 9.60 -15.03 -12.21
C ASP A 200 9.10 -16.34 -12.81
N VAL A 201 8.43 -16.22 -13.94
CA VAL A 201 7.79 -17.32 -14.64
C VAL A 201 8.43 -17.51 -16.00
N THR A 202 8.82 -18.74 -16.32
CA THR A 202 9.17 -19.16 -17.67
C THR A 202 8.14 -20.16 -18.14
N ALA A 203 7.43 -19.83 -19.22
CA ALA A 203 6.41 -20.66 -19.82
C ALA A 203 6.81 -21.07 -21.25
N SER A 204 6.31 -22.20 -21.70
CA SER A 204 6.34 -22.62 -23.07
C SER A 204 4.91 -22.85 -23.56
N GLY A 205 4.55 -22.26 -24.70
CA GLY A 205 3.18 -22.34 -25.23
C GLY A 205 2.37 -21.07 -25.06
N THR A 206 1.05 -21.22 -25.12
CA THR A 206 0.11 -20.07 -25.16
C THR A 206 -0.42 -19.65 -23.80
N MET A 207 -0.32 -20.50 -22.79
CA MET A 207 -0.83 -20.19 -21.43
C MET A 207 0.31 -19.81 -20.49
N VAL A 208 0.06 -18.81 -19.67
CA VAL A 208 0.98 -18.32 -18.64
C VAL A 208 0.25 -18.23 -17.32
N GLU A 209 0.85 -18.81 -16.30
CA GLU A 209 0.33 -18.79 -14.93
C GLU A 209 1.31 -18.07 -14.01
N VAL A 210 0.88 -16.96 -13.42
CA VAL A 210 1.69 -16.17 -12.49
C VAL A 210 1.20 -16.46 -11.07
N PRO A 211 1.93 -17.25 -10.28
CA PRO A 211 1.57 -17.56 -8.91
C PRO A 211 1.89 -16.38 -8.00
N VAL A 212 0.95 -16.03 -7.12
CA VAL A 212 1.05 -14.94 -6.16
C VAL A 212 0.68 -15.47 -4.79
N SER A 213 1.64 -15.52 -3.88
CA SER A 213 1.35 -15.88 -2.49
C SER A 213 0.94 -14.64 -1.71
N CYS A 214 -0.08 -14.78 -0.88
CA CYS A 214 -0.61 -13.72 -0.02
C CYS A 214 -0.71 -14.21 1.41
N SER A 215 -0.28 -13.40 2.38
CA SER A 215 -0.54 -13.63 3.80
C SER A 215 -1.71 -12.75 4.24
N LEU A 216 -2.79 -13.35 4.70
CA LEU A 216 -4.00 -12.68 5.17
C LEU A 216 -4.12 -12.83 6.71
N ASN A 217 -3.16 -12.26 7.43
CA ASN A 217 -3.06 -12.46 8.89
C ASN A 217 -3.94 -11.50 9.70
N GLU A 218 -4.44 -10.42 9.07
CA GLU A 218 -4.96 -9.24 9.76
C GLU A 218 -6.49 -9.12 9.72
N GLY A 219 -7.18 -10.17 9.34
CA GLY A 219 -8.64 -10.16 9.23
C GLY A 219 -9.13 -9.39 8.00
N VAL A 220 -9.51 -10.08 6.94
CA VAL A 220 -9.95 -9.47 5.68
C VAL A 220 -11.33 -9.97 5.32
N ILE A 221 -12.23 -9.09 4.90
CA ILE A 221 -13.57 -9.43 4.38
C ILE A 221 -13.70 -9.16 2.89
N SER A 222 -12.89 -8.26 2.34
CA SER A 222 -12.79 -8.05 0.89
C SER A 222 -11.45 -7.44 0.54
N LEU A 223 -10.99 -7.69 -0.67
CA LEU A 223 -9.79 -7.10 -1.24
C LEU A 223 -9.87 -7.11 -2.76
N ASP A 224 -9.14 -6.20 -3.38
CA ASP A 224 -8.98 -6.16 -4.83
C ASP A 224 -7.53 -6.46 -5.19
N LEU A 225 -7.32 -7.28 -6.22
CA LEU A 225 -6.03 -7.52 -6.84
C LEU A 225 -5.94 -6.73 -8.14
N LEU A 226 -5.11 -5.69 -8.15
CA LEU A 226 -4.75 -4.95 -9.37
C LEU A 226 -3.63 -5.69 -10.10
N VAL A 227 -3.86 -5.99 -11.37
CA VAL A 227 -2.92 -6.67 -12.26
C VAL A 227 -2.59 -5.73 -13.42
N GLU A 228 -1.33 -5.30 -13.52
CA GLU A 228 -0.82 -4.44 -14.59
C GLU A 228 0.09 -5.26 -15.52
N PHE A 229 -0.13 -5.21 -16.83
CA PHE A 229 0.61 -5.99 -17.84
C PHE A 229 0.56 -5.30 -19.21
N ASP A 230 1.37 -5.76 -20.15
CA ASP A 230 1.35 -5.27 -21.53
C ASP A 230 0.38 -6.11 -22.39
N LYS A 231 -0.78 -5.53 -22.71
CA LYS A 231 -1.82 -6.19 -23.52
C LYS A 231 -1.39 -6.54 -24.95
N THR A 232 -0.29 -5.98 -25.43
CA THR A 232 0.27 -6.35 -26.72
C THR A 232 1.02 -7.68 -26.67
N LYS A 233 1.35 -8.15 -25.47
CA LYS A 233 2.10 -9.37 -25.20
C LYS A 233 1.27 -10.44 -24.50
N LEU A 234 0.47 -10.03 -23.52
CA LEU A 234 -0.35 -10.92 -22.70
C LEU A 234 -1.83 -10.51 -22.78
N SER A 235 -2.71 -11.48 -22.73
CA SER A 235 -4.16 -11.31 -22.60
C SER A 235 -4.60 -11.93 -21.28
N PHE A 236 -5.12 -11.12 -20.37
CA PHE A 236 -5.64 -11.58 -19.08
C PHE A 236 -6.86 -12.49 -19.31
N GLN A 237 -6.92 -13.60 -18.58
CA GLN A 237 -8.01 -14.57 -18.63
C GLN A 237 -8.81 -14.61 -17.33
N SER A 238 -8.15 -14.88 -16.22
CA SER A 238 -8.81 -15.03 -14.91
C SER A 238 -7.80 -15.00 -13.77
N VAL A 239 -8.33 -14.93 -12.54
CA VAL A 239 -7.60 -15.23 -11.31
C VAL A 239 -8.26 -16.45 -10.66
N SER A 240 -7.48 -17.48 -10.36
CA SER A 240 -7.92 -18.59 -9.53
C SER A 240 -7.39 -18.43 -8.11
N ILE A 241 -8.20 -18.87 -7.15
CA ILE A 241 -7.87 -18.88 -5.73
C ILE A 241 -7.63 -20.34 -5.34
N GLU A 242 -6.45 -20.61 -4.77
CA GLU A 242 -6.07 -21.96 -4.40
C GLU A 242 -5.92 -22.13 -2.89
N SER A 243 -5.69 -23.40 -2.48
CA SER A 243 -5.46 -23.78 -1.09
C SER A 243 -6.64 -23.51 -0.17
N ASN A 244 -6.31 -23.12 1.07
CA ASN A 244 -7.28 -22.90 2.15
C ASN A 244 -8.23 -21.73 1.89
N LEU A 245 -7.87 -20.80 0.98
CA LEU A 245 -8.69 -19.63 0.67
C LEU A 245 -9.88 -19.96 -0.23
N LYS A 246 -9.83 -21.03 -1.03
CA LYS A 246 -10.87 -21.38 -2.01
C LYS A 246 -12.27 -21.53 -1.41
N ASN A 247 -12.36 -21.93 -0.15
CA ASN A 247 -13.63 -22.14 0.53
C ASN A 247 -14.17 -20.90 1.25
N VAL A 248 -13.34 -19.87 1.43
CA VAL A 248 -13.68 -18.67 2.20
C VAL A 248 -13.60 -17.38 1.41
N LEU A 249 -12.87 -17.36 0.30
CA LEU A 249 -12.70 -16.22 -0.59
C LEU A 249 -13.17 -16.58 -2.00
N SER A 250 -13.91 -15.70 -2.65
CA SER A 250 -14.39 -15.84 -4.03
C SER A 250 -14.06 -14.63 -4.87
N VAL A 251 -13.83 -14.84 -6.17
CA VAL A 251 -13.78 -13.77 -7.16
C VAL A 251 -15.24 -13.42 -7.52
N GLU A 252 -15.61 -12.15 -7.31
CA GLU A 252 -16.97 -11.66 -7.62
C GLU A 252 -17.06 -11.10 -9.05
N SER A 253 -16.05 -10.31 -9.46
CA SER A 253 -16.05 -9.66 -10.77
C SER A 253 -14.65 -9.21 -11.18
N TYR A 254 -14.53 -8.79 -12.44
CA TYR A 254 -13.37 -8.13 -13.00
C TYR A 254 -13.77 -6.76 -13.54
N SER A 255 -12.92 -5.76 -13.35
CA SER A 255 -13.04 -4.47 -13.99
C SER A 255 -11.73 -4.08 -14.67
N THR A 256 -11.82 -3.24 -15.72
CA THR A 256 -10.64 -2.74 -16.43
C THR A 256 -10.61 -1.23 -16.33
N GLU A 257 -9.44 -0.67 -16.06
CA GLU A 257 -9.25 0.78 -16.15
C GLU A 257 -9.12 1.23 -17.61
N SER A 258 -9.40 2.51 -17.83
CA SER A 258 -9.30 3.15 -19.16
C SER A 258 -7.89 2.96 -19.74
N GLY A 259 -7.78 2.22 -20.86
CA GLY A 259 -6.50 1.84 -21.51
C GLY A 259 -6.26 0.34 -21.61
N GLY A 260 -6.94 -0.49 -20.80
CA GLY A 260 -6.97 -1.95 -20.93
C GLY A 260 -5.69 -2.71 -20.58
N ASN A 261 -4.67 -2.05 -19.98
CA ASN A 261 -3.45 -2.69 -19.49
C ASN A 261 -3.55 -3.08 -18.00
N ASN A 262 -4.65 -2.71 -17.36
CA ASN A 262 -4.88 -2.97 -15.95
C ASN A 262 -6.19 -3.73 -15.78
N VAL A 263 -6.17 -4.77 -14.97
CA VAL A 263 -7.37 -5.50 -14.57
C VAL A 263 -7.44 -5.50 -13.06
N ILE A 264 -8.60 -5.14 -12.51
CA ILE A 264 -8.89 -5.24 -11.09
C ILE A 264 -9.77 -6.46 -10.89
N THR A 265 -9.31 -7.39 -10.07
CA THR A 265 -10.08 -8.56 -9.64
C THR A 265 -10.69 -8.27 -8.28
N HIS A 266 -12.00 -8.15 -8.22
CA HIS A 266 -12.74 -7.92 -6.98
C HIS A 266 -13.00 -9.25 -6.26
N MET A 267 -12.56 -9.33 -5.01
CA MET A 267 -12.68 -10.54 -4.20
C MET A 267 -13.37 -10.27 -2.87
N LYS A 268 -14.24 -11.18 -2.47
CA LYS A 268 -14.98 -11.10 -1.22
C LYS A 268 -14.91 -12.40 -0.43
N ALA A 269 -14.77 -12.26 0.87
CA ALA A 269 -14.79 -13.38 1.78
C ALA A 269 -16.21 -13.64 2.33
N SER A 270 -16.56 -14.91 2.49
CA SER A 270 -17.79 -15.35 3.15
C SER A 270 -17.78 -15.07 4.65
N GLN A 271 -16.60 -14.93 5.24
CA GLN A 271 -16.34 -14.59 6.65
C GLN A 271 -14.99 -13.89 6.75
N GLU A 272 -14.74 -13.24 7.86
CA GLU A 272 -13.44 -12.58 8.10
C GLU A 272 -12.28 -13.60 8.07
N ILE A 273 -11.30 -13.37 7.20
CA ILE A 273 -10.13 -14.25 7.03
C ILE A 273 -9.03 -13.78 7.98
N LYS A 274 -8.58 -14.67 8.87
CA LYS A 274 -7.48 -14.43 9.83
C LYS A 274 -6.47 -15.57 9.78
N ASN A 275 -5.18 -15.21 9.86
CA ASN A 275 -4.07 -16.17 9.98
C ASN A 275 -4.01 -17.25 8.88
N ILE A 276 -4.42 -16.90 7.66
CA ILE A 276 -4.42 -17.80 6.52
C ILE A 276 -3.50 -17.24 5.44
N GLY A 277 -2.49 -18.03 5.04
CA GLY A 277 -1.77 -17.82 3.81
C GLY A 277 -2.51 -18.47 2.64
N GLY A 278 -2.46 -17.87 1.46
CA GLY A 278 -3.11 -18.38 0.28
C GLY A 278 -2.31 -18.14 -0.98
N LEU A 279 -2.70 -18.84 -2.03
CA LEU A 279 -2.15 -18.70 -3.36
C LEU A 279 -3.24 -18.24 -4.32
N PHE A 280 -2.96 -17.13 -5.01
CA PHE A 280 -3.67 -16.72 -6.21
C PHE A 280 -2.85 -17.15 -7.42
N VAL A 281 -3.51 -17.52 -8.49
CA VAL A 281 -2.85 -17.73 -9.78
C VAL A 281 -3.52 -16.85 -10.81
N VAL A 282 -2.74 -15.93 -11.40
CA VAL A 282 -3.20 -15.07 -12.47
C VAL A 282 -2.92 -15.76 -13.79
N HIS A 283 -3.96 -15.99 -14.58
CA HIS A 283 -3.93 -16.70 -15.84
C HIS A 283 -3.92 -15.72 -17.00
N PHE A 284 -2.99 -15.90 -17.92
CA PHE A 284 -2.88 -15.17 -19.18
C PHE A 284 -2.80 -16.11 -20.36
N THR A 285 -3.19 -15.61 -21.52
CA THR A 285 -2.76 -16.15 -22.80
C THR A 285 -1.77 -15.21 -23.46
N THR A 286 -0.84 -15.76 -24.24
CA THR A 286 0.14 -14.97 -24.98
C THR A 286 -0.49 -14.36 -26.22
N VAL A 287 -0.17 -13.10 -26.53
CA VAL A 287 -0.50 -12.47 -27.81
C VAL A 287 0.67 -12.72 -28.76
N LYS A 288 0.44 -13.51 -29.81
CA LYS A 288 1.49 -13.79 -30.83
C LYS A 288 1.83 -12.49 -31.59
N PRO A 289 3.10 -12.12 -31.71
CA PRO A 289 3.48 -10.99 -32.56
C PRO A 289 3.08 -11.22 -34.01
N SER A 290 2.43 -10.27 -34.64
CA SER A 290 2.08 -10.31 -36.06
C SER A 290 3.37 -10.40 -36.89
N GLY A 291 3.52 -11.46 -37.69
CA GLY A 291 4.67 -11.65 -38.60
C GLY A 291 5.85 -12.46 -38.08
N ALA A 292 5.71 -13.15 -36.94
CA ALA A 292 6.74 -14.06 -36.44
C ALA A 292 6.83 -15.30 -37.38
N THR A 293 7.72 -15.25 -38.37
CA THR A 293 8.15 -16.42 -39.12
C THR A 293 9.02 -17.29 -38.18
N GLN A 294 8.57 -18.49 -37.91
CA GLN A 294 9.19 -19.74 -37.47
C GLN A 294 10.62 -19.78 -36.85
N THR A 295 11.05 -18.72 -36.14
CA THR A 295 12.27 -18.82 -35.35
C THR A 295 11.91 -18.52 -33.89
N SER A 296 12.48 -19.30 -32.97
CA SER A 296 12.26 -19.23 -31.53
C SER A 296 12.19 -17.78 -31.02
N ALA A 297 10.98 -17.22 -30.94
CA ALA A 297 10.76 -15.90 -30.39
C ALA A 297 10.63 -16.03 -28.86
N THR A 298 11.31 -15.16 -28.15
CA THR A 298 11.10 -15.01 -26.71
C THR A 298 10.30 -13.73 -26.47
N LEU A 299 9.18 -13.86 -25.79
CA LEU A 299 8.40 -12.73 -25.30
C LEU A 299 8.73 -12.53 -23.83
N THR A 300 9.03 -11.30 -23.44
CA THR A 300 9.23 -10.95 -22.04
C THR A 300 8.30 -9.81 -21.67
N ASP A 301 7.62 -9.94 -20.55
CA ASP A 301 6.78 -8.91 -19.93
C ASP A 301 7.02 -8.85 -18.43
N THR A 302 6.70 -7.70 -17.82
CA THR A 302 6.71 -7.53 -16.38
C THR A 302 5.29 -7.34 -15.89
N VAL A 303 4.74 -8.35 -15.23
CA VAL A 303 3.43 -8.30 -14.58
C VAL A 303 3.60 -7.71 -13.19
N LYS A 304 2.89 -6.62 -12.90
CA LYS A 304 2.87 -5.99 -11.57
C LYS A 304 1.56 -6.32 -10.89
N LEU A 305 1.63 -6.60 -9.59
CA LEU A 305 0.53 -7.07 -8.78
C LEU A 305 0.46 -6.24 -7.50
N SER A 306 -0.71 -5.71 -7.20
CA SER A 306 -0.94 -4.89 -6.00
C SER A 306 -2.25 -5.26 -5.34
N LEU A 307 -2.28 -5.32 -4.01
CA LEU A 307 -3.53 -5.35 -3.26
C LEU A 307 -4.02 -3.93 -3.05
N ILE A 308 -5.28 -3.70 -3.34
CA ILE A 308 -5.95 -2.42 -3.17
C ILE A 308 -7.34 -2.63 -2.53
N ASN A 309 -7.97 -1.55 -2.06
CA ASN A 309 -9.33 -1.58 -1.51
C ASN A 309 -9.56 -2.68 -0.46
N ILE A 310 -8.56 -2.94 0.38
CA ILE A 310 -8.61 -3.98 1.41
C ILE A 310 -9.53 -3.51 2.53
N LYS A 311 -10.44 -4.39 2.99
CA LYS A 311 -11.37 -4.11 4.08
C LYS A 311 -11.41 -5.24 5.09
N ASP A 312 -11.57 -4.87 6.36
CA ASP A 312 -11.97 -5.75 7.46
C ASP A 312 -13.31 -5.28 8.04
N GLN A 313 -13.82 -5.94 9.07
CA GLN A 313 -15.07 -5.53 9.74
C GLN A 313 -14.95 -4.19 10.47
N ALA A 314 -13.76 -3.82 10.91
CA ALA A 314 -13.49 -2.59 11.66
C ALA A 314 -13.15 -1.40 10.74
N GLU A 315 -13.14 -1.61 9.41
CA GLU A 315 -12.70 -0.60 8.43
C GLU A 315 -11.30 -0.05 8.73
N SER A 316 -10.39 -0.90 9.18
CA SER A 316 -9.02 -0.53 9.52
C SER A 316 -8.26 0.00 8.29
N ALA A 317 -7.21 0.78 8.53
CA ALA A 317 -6.26 1.16 7.48
C ALA A 317 -5.34 -0.02 7.14
N PHE A 318 -5.07 -0.20 5.85
CA PHE A 318 -4.16 -1.21 5.33
C PHE A 318 -3.06 -0.59 4.48
N GLU A 319 -1.84 -1.08 4.63
CA GLU A 319 -0.75 -0.78 3.71
C GLU A 319 -0.89 -1.66 2.47
N ALA A 320 -0.95 -1.03 1.30
CA ALA A 320 -1.00 -1.74 0.02
C ALA A 320 0.34 -2.42 -0.28
N SER A 321 0.29 -3.72 -0.56
CA SER A 321 1.45 -4.50 -0.98
C SER A 321 1.55 -4.54 -2.50
N ARG A 322 2.76 -4.35 -3.04
CA ARG A 322 3.04 -4.40 -4.48
C ARG A 322 4.23 -5.30 -4.75
N VAL A 323 4.09 -6.17 -5.74
CA VAL A 323 5.15 -7.05 -6.22
C VAL A 323 5.16 -7.10 -7.75
N SER A 324 6.23 -7.59 -8.34
CA SER A 324 6.33 -7.80 -9.79
C SER A 324 6.91 -9.17 -10.11
N SER A 325 6.45 -9.76 -11.22
CA SER A 325 6.94 -11.00 -11.81
C SER A 325 7.42 -10.72 -13.22
N THR A 326 8.62 -11.17 -13.55
CA THR A 326 9.09 -11.19 -14.94
C THR A 326 8.56 -12.47 -15.60
N VAL A 327 7.71 -12.29 -16.59
CA VAL A 327 7.16 -13.39 -17.39
C VAL A 327 7.98 -13.53 -18.65
N THR A 328 8.58 -14.69 -18.83
CA THR A 328 9.33 -15.04 -20.05
C THR A 328 8.63 -16.21 -20.74
N VAL A 329 8.12 -15.98 -21.94
CA VAL A 329 7.49 -17.03 -22.76
C VAL A 329 8.42 -17.38 -23.91
N LYS A 330 8.79 -18.64 -23.99
CA LYS A 330 9.56 -19.19 -25.10
C LYS A 330 8.59 -19.84 -26.09
N PHE A 331 8.38 -19.19 -27.21
CA PHE A 331 7.69 -19.83 -28.31
C PHE A 331 8.68 -20.83 -28.94
N VAL A 332 8.51 -22.09 -28.62
CA VAL A 332 9.19 -23.14 -29.37
C VAL A 332 8.55 -23.14 -30.75
N SER A 333 9.34 -23.04 -31.82
CA SER A 333 8.86 -23.28 -33.17
C SER A 333 8.31 -24.72 -33.17
N GLU A 334 7.00 -24.83 -33.27
CA GLU A 334 6.35 -26.13 -33.44
C GLU A 334 6.80 -26.66 -34.79
N MET A 335 7.72 -27.62 -34.77
CA MET A 335 8.13 -28.28 -35.98
C MET A 335 6.96 -29.18 -36.41
N MET A 336 6.33 -28.82 -37.55
CA MET A 336 5.26 -29.64 -38.11
C MET A 336 5.72 -31.09 -38.21
N GLY A 337 5.00 -32.01 -37.58
CA GLY A 337 5.34 -33.42 -37.50
C GLY A 337 6.17 -33.85 -36.30
N ASP A 338 6.65 -32.92 -35.45
CA ASP A 338 7.33 -33.24 -34.19
C ASP A 338 6.31 -33.21 -33.01
N ILE A 339 5.57 -34.31 -32.87
CA ILE A 339 4.49 -34.43 -31.89
C ILE A 339 5.01 -34.60 -30.47
N ASN A 340 6.21 -35.18 -30.31
CA ASN A 340 6.81 -35.43 -29.01
C ASN A 340 7.69 -34.26 -28.50
N GLY A 341 7.96 -33.22 -29.33
CA GLY A 341 8.71 -32.03 -28.98
C GLY A 341 10.22 -32.25 -28.86
N ASN A 342 10.76 -33.34 -29.43
CA ASN A 342 12.19 -33.66 -29.34
C ASN A 342 13.06 -32.98 -30.42
N LYS A 343 12.46 -32.12 -31.25
CA LYS A 343 13.06 -31.40 -32.38
C LYS A 343 13.54 -32.31 -33.52
N LYS A 344 12.92 -33.47 -33.67
CA LYS A 344 13.14 -34.41 -34.77
C LYS A 344 11.79 -34.93 -35.21
N ILE A 345 11.66 -35.15 -36.51
CA ILE A 345 10.51 -35.85 -37.07
C ILE A 345 10.95 -37.27 -37.29
N ASP A 346 10.42 -38.21 -36.51
CA ASP A 346 10.80 -39.60 -36.57
C ASP A 346 9.58 -40.54 -36.42
N LEU A 347 9.87 -41.87 -36.42
CA LEU A 347 8.80 -42.89 -36.35
C LEU A 347 8.01 -42.86 -35.03
N VAL A 348 8.57 -42.24 -33.97
CA VAL A 348 7.87 -42.08 -32.68
C VAL A 348 6.72 -41.12 -32.84
N ASP A 349 6.89 -40.06 -33.64
CA ASP A 349 5.82 -39.10 -33.89
C ASP A 349 4.70 -39.74 -34.69
N ALA A 350 5.03 -40.50 -35.72
CA ALA A 350 4.03 -41.26 -36.46
C ALA A 350 3.29 -42.27 -35.56
N LEU A 351 4.00 -42.93 -34.64
CA LEU A 351 3.40 -43.83 -33.67
C LEU A 351 2.42 -43.08 -32.73
N TYR A 352 2.74 -41.85 -32.35
CA TYR A 352 1.85 -41.03 -31.49
C TYR A 352 0.55 -40.72 -32.23
N ILE A 353 0.56 -40.40 -33.51
CA ILE A 353 -0.66 -40.20 -34.30
C ILE A 353 -1.48 -41.51 -34.36
N VAL A 354 -0.85 -42.67 -34.60
CA VAL A 354 -1.54 -43.96 -34.63
C VAL A 354 -2.21 -44.23 -33.25
N GLN A 355 -1.52 -43.94 -32.15
CA GLN A 355 -2.06 -44.10 -30.82
C GLN A 355 -3.23 -43.14 -30.56
N TYR A 356 -3.15 -41.89 -31.03
CA TYR A 356 -4.22 -40.90 -30.96
C TYR A 356 -5.45 -41.33 -31.74
N TYR A 357 -5.26 -41.76 -32.99
CA TYR A 357 -6.34 -42.26 -33.84
C TYR A 357 -7.07 -43.46 -33.22
N ASN A 358 -6.33 -44.38 -32.63
CA ASN A 358 -6.88 -45.53 -31.92
C ASN A 358 -7.39 -45.22 -30.50
N LYS A 359 -7.45 -43.95 -30.10
CA LYS A 359 -7.91 -43.49 -28.79
C LYS A 359 -7.11 -44.06 -27.59
N VAL A 360 -5.88 -44.49 -27.82
CA VAL A 360 -4.95 -44.96 -26.78
C VAL A 360 -4.19 -43.79 -26.16
N ARG A 361 -4.04 -42.69 -26.91
CA ARG A 361 -3.38 -41.45 -26.48
C ARG A 361 -4.31 -40.25 -26.73
N TYR A 362 -4.22 -39.24 -25.87
CA TYR A 362 -4.90 -37.95 -26.07
C TYR A 362 -3.86 -36.92 -26.46
N PHE A 363 -4.21 -36.01 -27.39
CA PHE A 363 -3.38 -34.89 -27.81
C PHE A 363 -3.92 -33.59 -27.22
N THR A 364 -3.01 -32.67 -26.86
CA THR A 364 -3.35 -31.26 -26.63
C THR A 364 -3.67 -30.61 -27.98
N GLU A 365 -4.26 -29.39 -27.94
CA GLU A 365 -4.56 -28.65 -29.19
C GLU A 365 -3.30 -28.31 -29.97
N GLU A 366 -2.18 -28.04 -29.27
CA GLU A 366 -0.87 -27.83 -29.88
C GLU A 366 -0.38 -29.08 -30.58
N GLN A 367 -0.48 -30.24 -29.93
CA GLN A 367 -0.09 -31.52 -30.53
C GLN A 367 -0.96 -31.86 -31.75
N LYS A 368 -2.26 -31.54 -31.73
CA LYS A 368 -3.12 -31.72 -32.90
C LYS A 368 -2.68 -30.82 -34.06
N THR A 369 -2.29 -29.56 -33.74
CA THR A 369 -1.82 -28.63 -34.78
C THR A 369 -0.56 -29.09 -35.47
N VAL A 370 0.42 -29.67 -34.77
CA VAL A 370 1.67 -30.19 -35.38
C VAL A 370 1.48 -31.56 -35.97
N ALA A 371 0.48 -32.32 -35.55
CA ALA A 371 0.19 -33.65 -36.05
C ALA A 371 -0.62 -33.65 -37.36
N ASP A 372 -1.43 -32.62 -37.60
CA ASP A 372 -2.19 -32.40 -38.86
C ASP A 372 -1.23 -31.87 -39.94
N VAL A 373 -0.36 -32.73 -40.43
CA VAL A 373 0.73 -32.36 -41.36
C VAL A 373 0.24 -32.07 -42.78
N ASN A 374 -0.97 -32.52 -43.13
CA ASN A 374 -1.61 -32.19 -44.39
C ASN A 374 -2.59 -31.00 -44.33
N LYS A 375 -2.81 -30.44 -43.12
CA LYS A 375 -3.65 -29.28 -42.84
C LYS A 375 -5.11 -29.41 -43.28
N ASN A 376 -5.65 -30.63 -43.21
CA ASN A 376 -7.05 -30.89 -43.60
C ASN A 376 -8.03 -30.68 -42.43
N GLY A 377 -7.51 -30.29 -41.23
CA GLY A 377 -8.29 -30.04 -40.01
C GLY A 377 -8.57 -31.29 -39.18
N THR A 378 -8.01 -32.46 -39.54
CA THR A 378 -8.18 -33.73 -38.83
C THR A 378 -6.86 -34.44 -38.68
N VAL A 379 -6.58 -34.97 -37.49
CA VAL A 379 -5.41 -35.81 -37.25
C VAL A 379 -5.81 -37.26 -37.45
N ASP A 380 -5.29 -37.90 -38.49
CA ASP A 380 -5.66 -39.24 -38.84
C ASP A 380 -4.46 -40.09 -39.37
N LEU A 381 -4.73 -41.28 -39.89
CA LEU A 381 -3.67 -42.18 -40.39
C LEU A 381 -2.95 -41.67 -41.64
N VAL A 382 -3.56 -40.72 -42.38
CA VAL A 382 -2.89 -40.08 -43.51
C VAL A 382 -1.72 -39.23 -43.04
N ASP A 383 -1.87 -38.52 -41.94
CA ASP A 383 -0.79 -37.75 -41.33
C ASP A 383 0.34 -38.66 -40.84
N ALA A 384 0.01 -39.77 -40.20
CA ALA A 384 1.01 -40.77 -39.82
C ALA A 384 1.76 -41.32 -41.02
N LEU A 385 1.06 -41.58 -42.13
CA LEU A 385 1.68 -42.05 -43.38
C LEU A 385 2.62 -40.98 -43.96
N LEU A 386 2.22 -39.74 -44.00
CA LEU A 386 3.05 -38.61 -44.47
C LEU A 386 4.31 -38.44 -43.63
N LEU A 387 4.21 -38.58 -42.30
CA LEU A 387 5.38 -38.59 -41.42
C LEU A 387 6.34 -39.71 -41.73
N MET A 388 5.84 -40.93 -41.94
CA MET A 388 6.67 -42.08 -42.33
C MET A 388 7.32 -41.88 -43.70
N GLN A 389 6.62 -41.30 -44.68
CA GLN A 389 7.18 -40.96 -45.98
C GLN A 389 8.26 -39.88 -45.88
N TYR A 390 8.06 -38.86 -45.05
CA TYR A 390 9.05 -37.83 -44.78
C TYR A 390 10.29 -38.40 -44.09
N TYR A 391 10.12 -39.22 -43.07
CA TYR A 391 11.21 -39.89 -42.36
C TYR A 391 12.05 -40.77 -43.28
N ASN A 392 11.40 -41.51 -44.18
CA ASN A 392 12.06 -42.38 -45.14
C ASN A 392 12.57 -41.63 -46.38
N GLY A 393 12.47 -40.30 -46.45
CA GLY A 393 12.95 -39.48 -47.55
C GLY A 393 12.15 -39.64 -48.85
N VAL A 394 10.96 -40.22 -48.79
CA VAL A 394 10.03 -40.37 -49.93
C VAL A 394 9.45 -39.01 -50.32
N ILE A 395 9.14 -38.21 -49.36
CA ILE A 395 8.77 -36.79 -49.53
C ILE A 395 9.78 -35.91 -48.80
N LYS A 396 10.01 -34.68 -49.32
CA LYS A 396 10.93 -33.71 -48.71
C LYS A 396 10.24 -32.61 -47.91
N SER A 397 8.93 -32.51 -48.02
CA SER A 397 8.08 -31.56 -47.29
C SER A 397 6.68 -32.13 -47.20
N PHE A 398 5.92 -31.68 -46.18
CA PHE A 398 4.49 -31.95 -46.09
C PHE A 398 3.73 -31.08 -47.09
N PRO A 399 2.53 -31.50 -47.51
CA PRO A 399 1.67 -30.80 -48.46
C PRO A 399 1.27 -29.39 -47.97
#